data_8ffd11bc422d09e4356eb0deb7b735e4
#
_entry.id   8ffd11bc422d09e4356eb0deb7b735e4
#
_cell.length_a   1.000
_cell.length_b   1.000
_cell.length_c   1.000
_cell.angle_alpha   90.00
_cell.angle_beta   90.00
_cell.angle_gamma   90.00
#
_symmetry.space_group_name_H-M   'P 1'
#
loop_
_entity.id
_entity.type
_entity.pdbx_description
1 polymer ?
#
loop_
_entity_poly.entity_id
_entity_poly.type
_entity_poly.pdbx_seq_one_letter_code
_entity_poly.pdbx_strand_id
1 'polypeptide(L)'
;MTASPPIIAPFDGPSVCLFCGSSDAADPRYTVAAAAFGAATARAGWRLVYGGGGVGLMGASARAAHAAGGRVVGIMPAFLRSRERLFDEVETVVVTSMHERKQLMYDQSDAFVVAPGGIGTLEEVVELLSWKRLDLHGKPVIFLNIDGFWDSFFALMRHNVEAGFTPPSFLQAWIVCDTVEDAIATLVADEAQPALKHDQR
;
A
#
# COMPACT_ATOMS: atom_id res chain seq x y z
N MET A 1 0.11 29.92 9.08
CA MET A 1 1.46 29.38 9.35
C MET A 1 1.45 27.96 8.80
N THR A 2 2.10 27.72 7.67
CA THR A 2 2.27 26.38 7.13
C THR A 2 3.29 25.66 8.02
N ALA A 3 2.86 24.60 8.69
CA ALA A 3 3.78 23.75 9.44
C ALA A 3 4.85 23.22 8.47
N SER A 4 6.11 23.19 8.91
CA SER A 4 7.16 22.51 8.14
C SER A 4 6.77 21.06 7.92
N PRO A 5 7.04 20.49 6.73
CA PRO A 5 6.74 19.09 6.48
C PRO A 5 7.43 18.21 7.53
N PRO A 6 6.78 17.12 7.96
CA PRO A 6 7.38 16.22 8.92
C PRO A 6 8.66 15.61 8.35
N ILE A 7 9.70 15.53 9.16
CA ILE A 7 11.01 15.00 8.75
C ILE A 7 10.99 13.49 8.96
N ILE A 8 11.12 12.74 7.87
CA ILE A 8 11.37 11.29 7.88
C ILE A 8 12.88 11.09 7.73
N ALA A 9 13.44 10.22 8.54
CA ALA A 9 14.87 9.94 8.44
C ALA A 9 15.23 9.39 7.04
N PRO A 10 16.31 9.89 6.41
CA PRO A 10 16.72 9.46 5.08
C PRO A 10 16.89 7.94 4.99
N PHE A 11 16.57 7.40 3.82
CA PHE A 11 16.77 6.00 3.47
C PHE A 11 17.22 5.90 2.03
N ASP A 12 18.37 5.28 1.79
CA ASP A 12 19.01 5.21 0.47
C ASP A 12 18.52 4.01 -0.38
N GLY A 13 17.65 3.17 0.18
CA GLY A 13 17.06 2.02 -0.51
C GLY A 13 15.65 2.29 -1.04
N PRO A 14 15.09 1.33 -1.80
CA PRO A 14 13.73 1.41 -2.31
C PRO A 14 12.70 1.27 -1.18
N SER A 15 11.52 1.81 -1.39
CA SER A 15 10.45 1.84 -0.40
C SER A 15 9.12 1.37 -0.99
N VAL A 16 8.42 0.51 -0.27
CA VAL A 16 7.09 0.04 -0.65
C VAL A 16 6.05 0.49 0.36
N CYS A 17 4.96 1.07 -0.13
CA CYS A 17 3.79 1.37 0.68
C CYS A 17 2.86 0.14 0.73
N LEU A 18 2.46 -0.26 1.93
CA LEU A 18 1.47 -1.31 2.14
C LEU A 18 0.13 -0.70 2.56
N PHE A 19 -0.89 -0.84 1.72
CA PHE A 19 -2.29 -0.63 2.07
C PHE A 19 -2.92 -1.96 2.50
N CYS A 20 -3.47 -2.03 3.70
CA CYS A 20 -4.07 -3.24 4.23
C CYS A 20 -5.03 -2.96 5.39
N GLY A 21 -5.77 -3.99 5.81
CA GLY A 21 -6.72 -3.89 6.92
C GLY A 21 -6.07 -3.69 8.29
N SER A 22 -6.75 -2.95 9.18
CA SER A 22 -6.38 -2.73 10.57
C SER A 22 -7.25 -3.49 11.58
N SER A 23 -8.08 -4.44 11.12
CA SER A 23 -8.98 -5.20 11.98
C SER A 23 -8.34 -6.50 12.48
N ASP A 24 -8.38 -6.72 13.80
CA ASP A 24 -7.99 -8.00 14.42
C ASP A 24 -9.03 -9.13 14.19
N ALA A 25 -10.22 -8.78 13.68
CA ALA A 25 -11.27 -9.75 13.36
C ALA A 25 -11.11 -10.38 11.95
N ALA A 26 -10.09 -9.99 11.19
CA ALA A 26 -9.80 -10.56 9.89
C ALA A 26 -9.39 -12.03 10.02
N ASP A 27 -9.67 -12.84 8.99
CA ASP A 27 -9.22 -14.24 8.95
C ASP A 27 -7.70 -14.31 9.17
N PRO A 28 -7.22 -15.19 10.06
CA PRO A 28 -5.79 -15.30 10.38
C PRO A 28 -4.88 -15.54 9.17
N ARG A 29 -5.38 -16.18 8.10
CA ARG A 29 -4.60 -16.38 6.86
C ARG A 29 -4.07 -15.08 6.26
N TYR A 30 -4.87 -14.02 6.30
CA TYR A 30 -4.46 -12.70 5.78
C TYR A 30 -3.42 -12.03 6.68
N THR A 31 -3.55 -12.21 7.99
CA THR A 31 -2.56 -11.71 8.96
C THR A 31 -1.21 -12.43 8.79
N VAL A 32 -1.23 -13.73 8.56
CA VAL A 32 -0.02 -14.54 8.27
C VAL A 32 0.64 -14.06 6.98
N ALA A 33 -0.13 -13.86 5.91
CA ALA A 33 0.39 -13.36 4.64
C ALA A 33 0.98 -11.94 4.78
N ALA A 34 0.32 -11.05 5.53
CA ALA A 34 0.84 -9.70 5.78
C ALA A 34 2.15 -9.71 6.59
N ALA A 35 2.27 -10.57 7.60
CA ALA A 35 3.51 -10.76 8.34
C ALA A 35 4.63 -11.32 7.44
N ALA A 36 4.33 -12.32 6.62
CA ALA A 36 5.27 -12.88 5.65
C ALA A 36 5.76 -11.81 4.66
N PHE A 37 4.84 -10.98 4.14
CA PHE A 37 5.19 -9.86 3.27
C PHE A 37 6.10 -8.85 3.96
N GLY A 38 5.79 -8.41 5.18
CA GLY A 38 6.63 -7.49 5.94
C GLY A 38 8.04 -8.01 6.15
N ALA A 39 8.18 -9.27 6.57
CA ALA A 39 9.49 -9.89 6.76
C ALA A 39 10.26 -10.06 5.44
N ALA A 40 9.59 -10.40 4.35
CA ALA A 40 10.21 -10.58 3.04
C ALA A 40 10.64 -9.23 2.45
N THR A 41 9.85 -8.17 2.62
CA THR A 41 10.20 -6.78 2.26
C THR A 41 11.51 -6.36 2.92
N ALA A 42 11.65 -6.59 4.24
CA ALA A 42 12.87 -6.28 4.97
C ALA A 42 14.10 -7.05 4.45
N ARG A 43 13.94 -8.37 4.22
CA ARG A 43 15.02 -9.22 3.69
C ARG A 43 15.46 -8.82 2.27
N ALA A 44 14.53 -8.27 1.48
CA ALA A 44 14.82 -7.74 0.15
C ALA A 44 15.49 -6.36 0.18
N GLY A 45 15.73 -5.77 1.36
CA GLY A 45 16.35 -4.46 1.51
C GLY A 45 15.41 -3.27 1.25
N TRP A 46 14.10 -3.50 1.20
CA TRP A 46 13.10 -2.47 1.02
C TRP A 46 12.62 -1.89 2.36
N ARG A 47 12.41 -0.57 2.41
CA ARG A 47 11.71 0.08 3.52
C ARG A 47 10.21 -0.16 3.40
N LEU A 48 9.57 -0.52 4.52
CA LEU A 48 8.11 -0.61 4.60
C LEU A 48 7.52 0.74 5.04
N VAL A 49 6.66 1.32 4.22
CA VAL A 49 5.82 2.48 4.55
C VAL A 49 4.39 2.00 4.74
N TYR A 50 3.71 2.42 5.82
CA TYR A 50 2.36 1.96 6.11
C TYR A 50 1.56 3.00 6.93
N GLY A 51 0.31 2.69 7.21
CA GLY A 51 -0.63 3.61 7.89
C GLY A 51 -0.40 3.85 9.38
N GLY A 52 0.61 3.23 10.01
CA GLY A 52 0.99 3.47 11.40
C GLY A 52 0.19 2.67 12.45
N GLY A 53 -0.87 1.94 12.06
CA GLY A 53 -1.67 1.12 12.99
C GLY A 53 -0.92 -0.12 13.50
N GLY A 54 -1.06 -0.44 14.79
CA GLY A 54 -0.40 -1.57 15.44
C GLY A 54 -1.25 -2.84 15.53
N VAL A 55 -2.42 -2.90 14.88
CA VAL A 55 -3.37 -4.03 14.91
C VAL A 55 -3.66 -4.56 13.52
N GLY A 56 -4.30 -5.71 13.42
CA GLY A 56 -4.64 -6.35 12.16
C GLY A 56 -3.43 -6.63 11.28
N LEU A 57 -3.63 -6.56 9.98
CA LEU A 57 -2.59 -6.79 8.97
C LEU A 57 -1.50 -5.70 9.02
N MET A 58 -1.88 -4.45 9.33
CA MET A 58 -0.91 -3.34 9.50
C MET A 58 0.12 -3.66 10.58
N GLY A 59 -0.35 -4.00 11.78
CA GLY A 59 0.54 -4.33 12.89
C GLY A 59 1.35 -5.59 12.66
N ALA A 60 0.76 -6.61 12.02
CA ALA A 60 1.47 -7.85 11.70
C ALA A 60 2.62 -7.63 10.73
N SER A 61 2.39 -6.89 9.64
CA SER A 61 3.42 -6.58 8.65
C SER A 61 4.55 -5.71 9.23
N ALA A 62 4.19 -4.66 9.99
CA ALA A 62 5.18 -3.75 10.60
C ALA A 62 6.08 -4.47 11.61
N ARG A 63 5.50 -5.29 12.50
CA ARG A 63 6.28 -6.10 13.46
C ARG A 63 7.20 -7.09 12.78
N ALA A 64 6.70 -7.80 11.77
CA ALA A 64 7.49 -8.78 11.04
C ALA A 64 8.65 -8.15 10.25
N ALA A 65 8.42 -6.99 9.63
CA ALA A 65 9.46 -6.22 8.95
C ALA A 65 10.52 -5.73 9.94
N HIS A 66 10.10 -5.15 11.07
CA HIS A 66 11.00 -4.69 12.14
C HIS A 66 11.83 -5.84 12.73
N ALA A 67 11.18 -6.96 13.08
CA ALA A 67 11.87 -8.14 13.61
C ALA A 67 12.87 -8.76 12.63
N ALA A 68 12.65 -8.59 11.32
CA ALA A 68 13.60 -8.99 10.28
C ALA A 68 14.74 -7.96 10.05
N GLY A 69 14.83 -6.91 10.87
CA GLY A 69 15.85 -5.85 10.78
C GLY A 69 15.56 -4.79 9.71
N GLY A 70 14.35 -4.76 9.16
CA GLY A 70 13.96 -3.80 8.13
C GLY A 70 13.63 -2.42 8.69
N ARG A 71 13.77 -1.41 7.83
CA ARG A 71 13.29 -0.05 8.13
C ARG A 71 11.77 0.01 7.93
N VAL A 72 11.07 0.53 8.92
CA VAL A 72 9.60 0.69 8.89
C VAL A 72 9.24 2.13 9.25
N VAL A 73 8.34 2.74 8.47
CA VAL A 73 7.82 4.08 8.74
C VAL A 73 6.30 4.05 8.73
N GLY A 74 5.69 4.38 9.87
CA GLY A 74 4.26 4.58 10.00
C GLY A 74 3.87 6.03 9.76
N ILE A 75 2.76 6.28 9.05
CA ILE A 75 2.24 7.63 8.83
C ILE A 75 0.83 7.69 9.42
N MET A 76 0.68 8.45 10.52
CA MET A 76 -0.52 8.43 11.35
C MET A 76 -1.12 9.82 11.53
N PRO A 77 -2.38 10.05 11.16
CA PRO A 77 -3.07 11.29 11.50
C PRO A 77 -3.26 11.44 13.01
N ALA A 78 -3.02 12.65 13.53
CA ALA A 78 -3.09 12.92 14.96
C ALA A 78 -4.42 12.49 15.61
N PHE A 79 -5.55 12.66 14.90
CA PHE A 79 -6.87 12.30 15.42
C PHE A 79 -7.11 10.77 15.49
N LEU A 80 -6.38 9.96 14.71
CA LEU A 80 -6.44 8.49 14.78
C LEU A 80 -5.53 7.93 15.87
N ARG A 81 -4.47 8.65 16.25
CA ARG A 81 -3.50 8.19 17.25
C ARG A 81 -4.13 7.84 18.60
N SER A 82 -5.19 8.53 18.99
CA SER A 82 -5.93 8.24 20.22
C SER A 82 -6.95 7.09 20.10
N ARG A 83 -7.24 6.66 18.88
CA ARG A 83 -8.24 5.62 18.57
C ARG A 83 -7.64 4.30 18.14
N GLU A 84 -6.39 4.31 17.68
CA GLU A 84 -5.68 3.14 17.19
C GLU A 84 -4.51 2.80 18.12
N ARG A 85 -4.33 1.50 18.39
CA ARG A 85 -3.14 1.01 19.06
C ARG A 85 -1.97 1.15 18.11
N LEU A 86 -0.91 1.83 18.51
CA LEU A 86 0.30 2.02 17.71
C LEU A 86 1.28 0.86 17.93
N PHE A 87 2.24 0.75 17.02
CA PHE A 87 3.44 -0.03 17.21
C PHE A 87 4.60 0.94 17.41
N ASP A 88 4.94 1.19 18.67
CA ASP A 88 5.87 2.27 19.09
C ASP A 88 7.36 1.95 18.86
N GLU A 89 7.69 0.73 18.38
CA GLU A 89 9.07 0.32 18.12
C GLU A 89 9.60 0.78 16.76
N VAL A 90 8.75 1.42 15.94
CA VAL A 90 9.12 1.93 14.62
C VAL A 90 8.90 3.44 14.51
N GLU A 91 9.60 4.06 13.57
CA GLU A 91 9.41 5.47 13.28
C GLU A 91 7.96 5.75 12.88
N THR A 92 7.29 6.66 13.60
CA THR A 92 5.93 7.07 13.30
C THR A 92 5.87 8.58 13.10
N VAL A 93 5.46 8.98 11.91
CA VAL A 93 5.25 10.37 11.52
C VAL A 93 3.81 10.75 11.75
N VAL A 94 3.60 11.77 12.59
CA VAL A 94 2.25 12.27 12.88
C VAL A 94 1.91 13.41 11.93
N VAL A 95 0.79 13.28 11.24
CA VAL A 95 0.28 14.26 10.26
C VAL A 95 -1.04 14.87 10.73
N THR A 96 -1.46 15.97 10.11
CA THR A 96 -2.63 16.74 10.55
C THR A 96 -3.94 16.30 9.89
N SER A 97 -3.88 15.66 8.72
CA SER A 97 -5.05 15.28 7.93
C SER A 97 -4.87 13.95 7.21
N MET A 98 -5.99 13.36 6.74
CA MET A 98 -5.97 12.19 5.87
C MET A 98 -5.33 12.48 4.51
N HIS A 99 -5.51 13.69 3.97
CA HIS A 99 -4.88 14.09 2.71
C HIS A 99 -3.35 14.13 2.85
N GLU A 100 -2.83 14.78 3.90
CA GLU A 100 -1.39 14.82 4.19
C GLU A 100 -0.82 13.41 4.40
N ARG A 101 -1.56 12.52 5.10
CA ARG A 101 -1.18 11.11 5.27
C ARG A 101 -0.96 10.42 3.93
N LYS A 102 -1.96 10.44 3.05
CA LYS A 102 -1.90 9.74 1.77
C LYS A 102 -0.84 10.35 0.86
N GLN A 103 -0.72 11.66 0.83
CA GLN A 103 0.32 12.34 0.07
C GLN A 103 1.72 11.91 0.55
N LEU A 104 1.94 11.89 1.87
CA LEU A 104 3.24 11.50 2.42
C LEU A 104 3.54 10.01 2.20
N MET A 105 2.53 9.12 2.34
CA MET A 105 2.68 7.70 2.00
C MET A 105 3.09 7.53 0.53
N TYR A 106 2.50 8.30 -0.36
CA TYR A 106 2.81 8.30 -1.79
C TYR A 106 4.24 8.83 -2.05
N ASP A 107 4.60 9.98 -1.48
CA ASP A 107 5.91 10.62 -1.71
C ASP A 107 7.09 9.78 -1.18
N GLN A 108 6.84 9.00 -0.12
CA GLN A 108 7.84 8.17 0.55
C GLN A 108 7.99 6.77 -0.03
N SER A 109 7.31 6.44 -1.13
CA SER A 109 7.27 5.08 -1.67
C SER A 109 7.53 5.05 -3.17
N ASP A 110 8.24 4.02 -3.62
CA ASP A 110 8.55 3.77 -5.03
C ASP A 110 7.53 2.81 -5.66
N ALA A 111 6.89 1.98 -4.85
CA ALA A 111 5.87 1.02 -5.25
C ALA A 111 4.78 0.89 -4.18
N PHE A 112 3.65 0.31 -4.57
CA PHE A 112 2.50 0.08 -3.68
C PHE A 112 2.09 -1.38 -3.71
N VAL A 113 1.82 -1.96 -2.54
CA VAL A 113 1.21 -3.27 -2.40
C VAL A 113 -0.11 -3.13 -1.65
N VAL A 114 -1.14 -3.76 -2.19
CA VAL A 114 -2.51 -3.73 -1.67
C VAL A 114 -2.85 -5.13 -1.18
N ALA A 115 -2.70 -5.35 0.12
CA ALA A 115 -3.11 -6.59 0.77
C ALA A 115 -4.59 -6.54 1.20
N PRO A 116 -5.21 -7.66 1.58
CA PRO A 116 -6.58 -7.69 2.04
C PRO A 116 -6.92 -6.61 3.06
N GLY A 117 -8.06 -5.92 2.87
CA GLY A 117 -8.46 -4.82 3.72
C GLY A 117 -9.91 -4.38 3.54
N GLY A 118 -10.31 -3.43 4.37
CA GLY A 118 -11.68 -2.89 4.37
C GLY A 118 -11.83 -1.60 3.58
N ILE A 119 -12.82 -0.80 3.99
CA ILE A 119 -13.20 0.44 3.28
C ILE A 119 -12.07 1.46 3.21
N GLY A 120 -11.21 1.55 4.23
CA GLY A 120 -10.05 2.45 4.21
C GLY A 120 -9.02 2.04 3.17
N THR A 121 -8.75 0.74 3.04
CA THR A 121 -7.87 0.20 2.01
C THR A 121 -8.45 0.41 0.60
N LEU A 122 -9.76 0.24 0.43
CA LEU A 122 -10.45 0.54 -0.83
C LEU A 122 -10.34 2.03 -1.19
N GLU A 123 -10.51 2.93 -0.23
CA GLU A 123 -10.40 4.37 -0.43
C GLU A 123 -8.98 4.75 -0.89
N GLU A 124 -7.95 4.24 -0.21
CA GLU A 124 -6.55 4.48 -0.55
C GLU A 124 -6.20 3.97 -1.96
N VAL A 125 -6.61 2.76 -2.30
CA VAL A 125 -6.27 2.16 -3.61
C VAL A 125 -7.04 2.80 -4.76
N VAL A 126 -8.32 3.15 -4.57
CA VAL A 126 -9.12 3.82 -5.62
C VAL A 126 -8.55 5.21 -5.92
N GLU A 127 -8.14 5.97 -4.91
CA GLU A 127 -7.46 7.25 -5.12
C GLU A 127 -6.14 7.06 -5.88
N LEU A 128 -5.30 6.11 -5.46
CA LEU A 128 -4.03 5.81 -6.11
C LEU A 128 -4.21 5.41 -7.59
N LEU A 129 -5.17 4.55 -7.89
CA LEU A 129 -5.49 4.13 -9.27
C LEU A 129 -6.09 5.30 -10.08
N SER A 130 -6.86 6.19 -9.43
CA SER A 130 -7.36 7.40 -10.05
C SER A 130 -6.23 8.33 -10.48
N TRP A 131 -5.22 8.51 -9.63
CA TRP A 131 -4.03 9.30 -9.97
C TRP A 131 -3.24 8.66 -11.11
N LYS A 132 -3.09 7.34 -11.10
CA LYS A 132 -2.45 6.60 -12.20
C LYS A 132 -3.20 6.77 -13.51
N ARG A 133 -4.55 6.73 -13.49
CA ARG A 133 -5.43 6.96 -14.64
C ARG A 133 -5.25 8.37 -15.23
N LEU A 134 -4.90 9.35 -14.40
CA LEU A 134 -4.67 10.74 -14.79
C LEU A 134 -3.19 11.03 -15.15
N ASP A 135 -2.36 9.99 -15.30
CA ASP A 135 -0.92 10.09 -15.58
C ASP A 135 -0.13 10.91 -14.54
N LEU A 136 -0.65 10.99 -13.31
CA LEU A 136 0.05 11.69 -12.23
C LEU A 136 1.20 10.85 -11.65
N HIS A 137 1.23 9.53 -11.92
CA HIS A 137 2.35 8.66 -11.59
C HIS A 137 2.42 7.39 -12.43
N GLY A 138 3.64 6.81 -12.52
CA GLY A 138 3.91 5.51 -13.13
C GLY A 138 4.27 4.40 -12.13
N LYS A 139 4.22 4.66 -10.81
CA LYS A 139 4.66 3.70 -9.79
C LYS A 139 3.88 2.39 -9.87
N PRO A 140 4.54 1.22 -9.66
CA PRO A 140 3.87 -0.08 -9.63
C PRO A 140 2.79 -0.15 -8.54
N VAL A 141 1.65 -0.76 -8.87
CA VAL A 141 0.57 -1.09 -7.93
C VAL A 141 0.33 -2.59 -8.01
N ILE A 142 0.59 -3.30 -6.93
CA ILE A 142 0.53 -4.76 -6.85
C ILE A 142 -0.57 -5.16 -5.87
N PHE A 143 -1.57 -5.90 -6.35
CA PHE A 143 -2.56 -6.52 -5.47
C PHE A 143 -2.05 -7.87 -4.99
N LEU A 144 -1.93 -8.02 -3.67
CA LEU A 144 -1.67 -9.30 -3.03
C LEU A 144 -3.02 -10.01 -2.84
N ASN A 145 -3.36 -10.88 -3.81
CA ASN A 145 -4.69 -11.48 -3.97
C ASN A 145 -4.81 -12.83 -3.26
N ILE A 146 -4.50 -12.86 -1.97
CA ILE A 146 -4.54 -14.09 -1.17
C ILE A 146 -5.94 -14.72 -1.23
N ASP A 147 -6.01 -15.96 -1.70
CA ASP A 147 -7.24 -16.74 -1.84
C ASP A 147 -8.36 -16.00 -2.60
N GLY A 148 -8.00 -15.17 -3.59
CA GLY A 148 -8.97 -14.46 -4.43
C GLY A 148 -9.68 -13.31 -3.72
N PHE A 149 -9.14 -12.78 -2.63
CA PHE A 149 -9.77 -11.70 -1.86
C PHE A 149 -10.21 -10.51 -2.72
N TRP A 150 -9.41 -10.15 -3.71
CA TRP A 150 -9.64 -8.99 -4.58
C TRP A 150 -10.46 -9.29 -5.84
N ASP A 151 -10.89 -10.54 -6.08
CA ASP A 151 -11.61 -10.92 -7.30
C ASP A 151 -12.88 -10.10 -7.54
N SER A 152 -13.63 -9.79 -6.46
CA SER A 152 -14.82 -8.94 -6.55
C SER A 152 -14.49 -7.49 -6.93
N PHE A 153 -13.36 -6.97 -6.48
CA PHE A 153 -12.88 -5.64 -6.87
C PHE A 153 -12.53 -5.64 -8.37
N PHE A 154 -11.81 -6.64 -8.84
CA PHE A 154 -11.46 -6.75 -10.27
C PHE A 154 -12.71 -6.95 -11.16
N ALA A 155 -13.71 -7.68 -10.66
CA ALA A 155 -14.99 -7.81 -11.37
C ALA A 155 -15.70 -6.46 -11.48
N LEU A 156 -15.71 -5.63 -10.43
CA LEU A 156 -16.26 -4.28 -10.46
C LEU A 156 -15.52 -3.40 -11.48
N MET A 157 -14.19 -3.47 -11.53
CA MET A 157 -13.39 -2.68 -12.48
C MET A 157 -13.66 -3.10 -13.92
N ARG A 158 -13.76 -4.40 -14.21
CA ARG A 158 -14.17 -4.90 -15.53
C ARG A 158 -15.55 -4.40 -15.92
N HIS A 159 -16.52 -4.46 -15.01
CA HIS A 159 -17.86 -3.96 -15.26
C HIS A 159 -17.88 -2.47 -15.62
N ASN A 160 -17.09 -1.63 -14.95
CA ASN A 160 -16.96 -0.22 -15.28
C ASN A 160 -16.38 0.02 -16.69
N VAL A 161 -15.47 -0.83 -17.12
CA VAL A 161 -14.93 -0.80 -18.49
C VAL A 161 -16.00 -1.22 -19.50
N GLU A 162 -16.69 -2.33 -19.27
CA GLU A 162 -17.76 -2.85 -20.13
C GLU A 162 -18.93 -1.87 -20.27
N ALA A 163 -19.25 -1.16 -19.18
CA ALA A 163 -20.26 -0.11 -19.15
C ALA A 163 -19.80 1.22 -19.78
N GLY A 164 -18.54 1.33 -20.22
CA GLY A 164 -17.99 2.50 -20.91
C GLY A 164 -17.59 3.68 -20.01
N PHE A 165 -17.56 3.51 -18.69
CA PHE A 165 -17.13 4.56 -17.76
C PHE A 165 -15.61 4.66 -17.60
N THR A 166 -14.87 3.63 -18.00
CA THR A 166 -13.42 3.56 -17.84
C THR A 166 -12.81 2.91 -19.09
N PRO A 167 -11.69 3.41 -19.64
CA PRO A 167 -11.09 2.83 -20.83
C PRO A 167 -10.50 1.44 -20.54
N PRO A 168 -10.46 0.53 -21.54
CA PRO A 168 -9.93 -0.83 -21.38
C PRO A 168 -8.48 -0.87 -20.89
N SER A 169 -7.64 0.11 -21.25
CA SER A 169 -6.27 0.23 -20.81
C SER A 169 -6.12 0.33 -19.28
N PHE A 170 -7.16 0.78 -18.58
CA PHE A 170 -7.16 0.88 -17.11
C PHE A 170 -6.99 -0.48 -16.42
N LEU A 171 -7.42 -1.59 -17.05
CA LEU A 171 -7.22 -2.93 -16.49
C LEU A 171 -5.74 -3.35 -16.43
N GLN A 172 -4.84 -2.56 -17.03
CA GLN A 172 -3.40 -2.73 -16.97
C GLN A 172 -2.74 -1.85 -15.88
N ALA A 173 -3.54 -1.13 -15.08
CA ALA A 173 -3.03 -0.20 -14.08
C ALA A 173 -2.39 -0.89 -12.87
N TRP A 174 -2.58 -2.19 -12.70
CA TRP A 174 -2.07 -2.98 -11.57
C TRP A 174 -1.58 -4.35 -12.00
N ILE A 175 -0.79 -4.95 -11.12
CA ILE A 175 -0.34 -6.35 -11.21
C ILE A 175 -1.08 -7.14 -10.13
N VAL A 176 -1.43 -8.39 -10.42
CA VAL A 176 -2.03 -9.31 -9.44
C VAL A 176 -1.02 -10.39 -9.09
N CYS A 177 -0.76 -10.58 -7.82
CA CYS A 177 0.09 -11.63 -7.27
C CYS A 177 -0.71 -12.43 -6.24
N ASP A 178 -0.80 -13.73 -6.40
CA ASP A 178 -1.55 -14.62 -5.50
C ASP A 178 -0.72 -15.04 -4.27
N THR A 179 0.60 -14.83 -4.33
CA THR A 179 1.54 -15.19 -3.26
C THR A 179 2.41 -14.00 -2.85
N VAL A 180 2.94 -14.07 -1.62
CA VAL A 180 3.91 -13.08 -1.12
C VAL A 180 5.20 -13.14 -1.93
N GLU A 181 5.63 -14.33 -2.30
CA GLU A 181 6.84 -14.59 -3.07
C GLU A 181 6.78 -13.90 -4.44
N ASP A 182 5.64 -13.99 -5.14
CA ASP A 182 5.43 -13.33 -6.44
C ASP A 182 5.40 -11.81 -6.29
N ALA A 183 4.77 -11.30 -5.23
CA ALA A 183 4.74 -9.85 -4.96
C ALA A 183 6.14 -9.30 -4.70
N ILE A 184 6.97 -9.99 -3.93
CA ILE A 184 8.37 -9.60 -3.68
C ILE A 184 9.21 -9.72 -4.95
N ALA A 185 9.06 -10.80 -5.72
CA ALA A 185 9.77 -10.95 -6.99
C ALA A 185 9.44 -9.81 -7.96
N THR A 186 8.17 -9.41 -8.03
CA THR A 186 7.71 -8.27 -8.84
C THR A 186 8.34 -6.94 -8.38
N LEU A 187 8.41 -6.71 -7.05
CA LEU A 187 9.06 -5.51 -6.50
C LEU A 187 10.55 -5.45 -6.86
N VAL A 188 11.25 -6.57 -6.74
CA VAL A 188 12.72 -6.64 -6.95
C VAL A 188 13.10 -6.58 -8.44
N ALA A 189 12.24 -7.06 -9.33
CA ALA A 189 12.50 -7.06 -10.77
C ALA A 189 12.53 -5.65 -11.41
N ASP A 190 12.20 -4.59 -10.65
CA ASP A 190 12.17 -3.19 -11.10
C ASP A 190 11.45 -3.00 -12.45
N GLU A 191 10.40 -3.80 -12.67
CA GLU A 191 9.52 -3.63 -13.81
C GLU A 191 8.60 -2.43 -13.55
N ALA A 192 9.09 -1.23 -13.90
CA ALA A 192 8.25 -0.05 -13.94
C ALA A 192 7.05 -0.35 -14.84
N GLN A 193 5.83 -0.29 -14.29
CA GLN A 193 4.64 -0.43 -15.11
C GLN A 193 4.59 0.71 -16.12
N PRO A 194 4.28 0.43 -17.40
CA PRO A 194 4.13 1.48 -18.41
C PRO A 194 3.02 2.45 -17.97
N ALA A 195 3.25 3.74 -18.21
CA ALA A 195 2.21 4.73 -18.04
C ALA A 195 0.96 4.32 -18.85
N LEU A 196 -0.22 4.47 -18.27
CA LEU A 196 -1.47 4.19 -18.98
C LEU A 196 -1.58 5.11 -20.18
N LYS A 197 -1.78 4.56 -21.38
CA LYS A 197 -2.03 5.38 -22.55
C LYS A 197 -3.38 6.10 -22.38
N HIS A 198 -3.38 7.41 -22.56
CA HIS A 198 -4.61 8.17 -22.71
C HIS A 198 -5.33 7.69 -23.98
N ASP A 199 -6.42 6.92 -23.80
CA ASP A 199 -7.37 6.72 -24.89
C ASP A 199 -8.07 8.07 -25.10
N GLN A 200 -7.64 8.81 -26.12
CA GLN A 200 -8.33 10.02 -26.55
C GLN A 200 -9.77 9.64 -26.91
N ARG A 201 -10.73 10.23 -26.21
CA ARG A 201 -12.14 10.22 -26.60
C ARG A 201 -12.37 11.18 -27.74
#